data_106dadcc987d448e988cdc8f9043ddd1
#
_entry.id   106dadcc987d448e988cdc8f9043ddd1
#
_cell.length_a   1.000
_cell.length_b   1.000
_cell.length_c   1.000
_cell.angle_alpha   90.00
_cell.angle_beta   90.00
_cell.angle_gamma   90.00
#
_symmetry.space_group_name_H-M   'P 1'
#
loop_
_entity.id
_entity.type
_entity.pdbx_description
1 polymer ?
#
loop_
_entity_poly.entity_id
_entity_poly.type
_entity_poly.pdbx_seq_one_letter_code
_entity_poly.pdbx_strand_id
1 'polypeptide(L)'
;GGLREVMNHPQDPFVAAFVGMETLLKGQVTASGEGLLTLRLGKGLGGHEVLAIGEARPGQTVLVGVRPENVTLSLQTDKTSSARNAFPGTVAKVLPRGPFFKVELDCGFFLAAYVTAQSLAELDLGPGGSVVASFKATAAHLIRREGLDTEV
;
A
#
# COMPACT_ATOMS: atom_id res chain seq x y z
N GLY A 1 1.98 23.76 11.73
CA GLY A 1 1.58 22.88 12.78
C GLY A 1 2.47 21.68 12.94
N GLY A 2 2.02 20.74 13.74
CA GLY A 2 2.80 19.57 14.06
C GLY A 2 3.19 18.74 12.87
N LEU A 3 2.31 18.62 11.89
CA LEU A 3 2.61 17.86 10.70
C LEU A 3 3.79 18.47 9.96
N ARG A 4 3.79 19.77 9.83
CA ARG A 4 4.88 20.45 9.16
C ARG A 4 6.18 20.28 9.93
N GLU A 5 6.14 20.33 11.24
CA GLU A 5 7.33 20.14 12.03
C GLU A 5 7.89 18.75 11.88
N VAL A 6 7.04 17.75 11.83
CA VAL A 6 7.48 16.38 11.61
C VAL A 6 8.19 16.25 10.28
N MET A 7 7.66 16.88 9.25
CA MET A 7 8.30 16.83 7.94
C MET A 7 9.63 17.56 7.91
N ASN A 8 9.81 18.53 8.77
CA ASN A 8 11.05 19.32 8.82
C ASN A 8 12.12 18.69 9.67
N HIS A 9 11.84 17.56 10.31
CA HIS A 9 12.81 16.89 11.16
C HIS A 9 13.07 15.48 10.65
N PRO A 10 13.79 15.36 9.52
CA PRO A 10 13.99 14.07 8.88
C PRO A 10 14.85 13.10 9.68
N GLN A 11 15.53 13.58 10.71
CA GLN A 11 16.32 12.70 11.56
C GLN A 11 15.46 11.83 12.46
N ASP A 12 14.18 12.11 12.57
CA ASP A 12 13.27 11.24 13.30
C ASP A 12 13.17 9.90 12.58
N PRO A 13 13.55 8.77 13.21
CA PRO A 13 13.54 7.48 12.52
C PRO A 13 12.15 7.10 12.00
N PHE A 14 11.11 7.48 12.73
CA PHE A 14 9.75 7.18 12.31
C PHE A 14 9.40 7.93 11.04
N VAL A 15 9.77 9.20 10.97
CA VAL A 15 9.52 10.00 9.77
C VAL A 15 10.33 9.46 8.60
N ALA A 16 11.58 9.08 8.85
CA ALA A 16 12.44 8.56 7.79
C ALA A 16 11.86 7.29 7.17
N ALA A 17 11.18 6.47 7.97
CA ALA A 17 10.58 5.25 7.46
C ALA A 17 9.43 5.53 6.47
N PHE A 18 8.83 6.71 6.54
CA PHE A 18 7.74 7.08 5.64
C PHE A 18 8.19 7.76 4.36
N VAL A 19 9.46 8.14 4.28
CA VAL A 19 9.95 8.84 3.11
C VAL A 19 9.80 7.94 1.88
N GLY A 20 9.12 8.44 0.87
CA GLY A 20 8.89 7.68 -0.35
C GLY A 20 7.71 6.73 -0.31
N MET A 21 7.11 6.53 0.85
CA MET A 21 5.92 5.69 0.96
C MET A 21 4.69 6.56 0.86
N GLU A 22 4.01 6.49 -0.27
CA GLU A 22 2.83 7.32 -0.51
C GLU A 22 1.54 6.60 -0.22
N THR A 23 1.60 5.32 0.12
CA THR A 23 0.44 4.54 0.52
C THR A 23 0.68 3.95 1.90
N LEU A 24 -0.20 4.26 2.82
CA LEU A 24 -0.17 3.73 4.17
C LEU A 24 -1.48 3.00 4.41
N LEU A 25 -1.37 1.73 4.77
CA LEU A 25 -2.54 0.88 4.97
C LEU A 25 -2.63 0.50 6.44
N LYS A 26 -3.77 0.77 7.03
CA LYS A 26 -4.04 0.41 8.43
C LYS A 26 -4.93 -0.82 8.45
N GLY A 27 -4.49 -1.85 9.15
CA GLY A 27 -5.23 -3.08 9.18
C GLY A 27 -5.01 -3.84 10.46
N GLN A 28 -5.81 -4.88 10.65
CA GLN A 28 -5.71 -5.75 11.80
C GLN A 28 -5.07 -7.07 11.37
N VAL A 29 -4.09 -7.52 12.14
CA VAL A 29 -3.42 -8.79 11.85
C VAL A 29 -4.38 -9.93 12.13
N THR A 30 -4.57 -10.79 11.13
CA THR A 30 -5.41 -11.98 11.28
C THR A 30 -4.57 -13.24 11.40
N ALA A 31 -3.34 -13.21 10.88
CA ALA A 31 -2.43 -14.34 10.99
C ALA A 31 -1.00 -13.82 10.87
N SER A 32 -0.07 -14.51 11.49
CA SER A 32 1.34 -14.16 11.37
C SER A 32 2.19 -15.40 11.53
N GLY A 33 3.32 -15.44 10.85
CA GLY A 33 4.28 -16.52 10.97
C GLY A 33 5.46 -16.29 10.05
N GLU A 34 6.65 -16.57 10.56
CA GLU A 34 7.89 -16.53 9.77
C GLU A 34 8.10 -15.18 9.08
N GLY A 35 7.73 -14.10 9.77
CA GLY A 35 7.94 -12.76 9.21
C GLY A 35 6.89 -12.32 8.22
N LEU A 36 5.88 -13.13 7.97
CA LEU A 36 4.80 -12.81 7.04
C LEU A 36 3.52 -12.54 7.82
N LEU A 37 2.88 -11.42 7.52
CA LEU A 37 1.64 -11.03 8.15
C LEU A 37 0.50 -11.08 7.16
N THR A 38 -0.66 -11.52 7.63
CA THR A 38 -1.91 -11.35 6.90
C THR A 38 -2.72 -10.29 7.65
N LEU A 39 -3.09 -9.24 6.93
CA LEU A 39 -3.83 -8.12 7.49
C LEU A 39 -5.21 -8.04 6.88
N ARG A 40 -6.14 -7.55 7.65
CA ARG A 40 -7.46 -7.23 7.13
C ARG A 40 -7.65 -5.73 7.18
N LEU A 41 -7.88 -5.14 6.02
CA LEU A 41 -8.16 -3.72 5.87
C LEU A 41 -9.66 -3.52 5.85
N GLY A 42 -10.11 -2.41 6.42
CA GLY A 42 -11.53 -2.10 6.45
C GLY A 42 -12.25 -2.88 7.53
N LYS A 43 -13.55 -2.64 7.61
CA LYS A 43 -14.38 -3.25 8.64
C LYS A 43 -15.53 -4.00 8.00
N GLY A 44 -15.97 -5.05 8.67
CA GLY A 44 -17.13 -5.80 8.25
C GLY A 44 -16.88 -6.65 7.03
N LEU A 45 -17.92 -6.77 6.21
CA LEU A 45 -17.91 -7.72 5.09
C LEU A 45 -17.06 -7.26 3.92
N GLY A 46 -16.71 -5.98 3.86
CA GLY A 46 -15.94 -5.45 2.76
C GLY A 46 -14.45 -5.46 2.96
N GLY A 47 -13.96 -6.12 4.00
CA GLY A 47 -12.55 -6.11 4.30
C GLY A 47 -11.70 -6.77 3.22
N HIS A 48 -10.50 -6.24 3.02
CA HIS A 48 -9.53 -6.78 2.07
C HIS A 48 -8.38 -7.41 2.83
N GLU A 49 -7.86 -8.52 2.32
CA GLU A 49 -6.69 -9.14 2.92
C GLU A 49 -5.43 -8.68 2.20
N VAL A 50 -4.43 -8.33 2.98
CA VAL A 50 -3.14 -7.87 2.46
C VAL A 50 -2.05 -8.68 3.14
N LEU A 51 -1.09 -9.14 2.34
CA LEU A 51 0.10 -9.82 2.84
C LEU A 51 1.22 -8.79 2.96
N ALA A 52 1.94 -8.82 4.07
CA ALA A 52 3.01 -7.86 4.34
C ALA A 52 4.13 -8.53 5.12
N ILE A 53 5.28 -7.87 5.13
CA ILE A 53 6.45 -8.32 5.87
C ILE A 53 6.49 -7.61 7.22
N GLY A 54 6.71 -8.37 8.27
CA GLY A 54 6.84 -7.83 9.60
C GLY A 54 6.45 -8.85 10.65
N GLU A 55 6.49 -8.43 11.89
CA GLU A 55 6.11 -9.28 13.01
C GLU A 55 5.12 -8.54 13.89
N ALA A 56 4.01 -9.18 14.15
CA ALA A 56 2.97 -8.66 15.00
C ALA A 56 2.08 -9.82 15.43
N ARG A 57 1.24 -9.58 16.42
CA ARG A 57 0.35 -10.61 16.93
C ARG A 57 -1.01 -10.55 16.25
N PRO A 58 -1.65 -11.68 16.04
CA PRO A 58 -3.03 -11.67 15.58
C PRO A 58 -3.90 -10.81 16.49
N GLY A 59 -4.76 -10.02 15.89
CA GLY A 59 -5.62 -9.08 16.60
C GLY A 59 -5.05 -7.70 16.76
N GLN A 60 -3.75 -7.54 16.55
CA GLN A 60 -3.08 -6.26 16.70
C GLN A 60 -3.32 -5.39 15.47
N THR A 61 -3.51 -4.10 15.70
CA THR A 61 -3.65 -3.14 14.60
C THR A 61 -2.26 -2.65 14.20
N VAL A 62 -2.00 -2.63 12.91
CA VAL A 62 -0.70 -2.22 12.38
C VAL A 62 -0.86 -1.25 11.23
N LEU A 63 0.20 -0.52 10.97
CA LEU A 63 0.31 0.38 9.83
C LEU A 63 1.38 -0.17 8.90
N VAL A 64 1.04 -0.32 7.64
CA VAL A 64 1.91 -0.90 6.62
C VAL A 64 2.11 0.12 5.51
N GLY A 65 3.35 0.26 5.05
CA GLY A 65 3.67 1.19 3.97
C GLY A 65 3.98 0.45 2.68
N VAL A 66 3.56 1.03 1.57
CA VAL A 66 3.84 0.50 0.24
C VAL A 66 4.35 1.65 -0.62
N ARG A 67 5.47 1.42 -1.31
CA ARG A 67 6.02 2.43 -2.21
C ARG A 67 5.36 2.33 -3.57
N PRO A 68 5.01 3.46 -4.18
CA PRO A 68 4.27 3.42 -5.45
C PRO A 68 5.04 2.77 -6.59
N GLU A 69 6.37 2.83 -6.55
CA GLU A 69 7.17 2.18 -7.60
C GLU A 69 7.10 0.66 -7.55
N ASN A 70 6.60 0.11 -6.45
CA ASN A 70 6.47 -1.34 -6.28
C ASN A 70 5.07 -1.85 -6.61
N VAL A 71 4.17 -0.96 -7.02
CA VAL A 71 2.81 -1.35 -7.39
C VAL A 71 2.73 -1.48 -8.90
N THR A 72 2.27 -2.63 -9.36
CA THR A 72 2.11 -2.92 -10.78
C THR A 72 0.64 -2.82 -11.16
N LEU A 73 0.36 -2.19 -12.29
CA LEU A 73 -0.99 -2.11 -12.81
C LEU A 73 -1.15 -3.01 -14.02
N SER A 74 -2.27 -3.71 -14.09
CA SER A 74 -2.58 -4.58 -15.20
C SER A 74 -4.08 -4.58 -15.43
N LEU A 75 -4.49 -5.16 -16.55
CA LEU A 75 -5.92 -5.25 -16.87
C LEU A 75 -6.54 -6.55 -16.36
N GLN A 76 -5.69 -7.52 -15.98
CA GLN A 76 -6.16 -8.81 -15.52
C GLN A 76 -5.35 -9.24 -14.31
N THR A 77 -6.00 -10.02 -13.44
CA THR A 77 -5.33 -10.56 -12.28
C THR A 77 -4.40 -11.68 -12.70
N ASP A 78 -3.13 -11.60 -12.28
CA ASP A 78 -2.16 -12.66 -12.50
C ASP A 78 -2.23 -13.61 -11.30
N LYS A 79 -2.69 -14.82 -11.54
CA LYS A 79 -2.88 -15.80 -10.48
C LYS A 79 -1.70 -16.76 -10.34
N THR A 80 -0.68 -16.59 -11.15
CA THR A 80 0.44 -17.53 -11.14
C THR A 80 1.43 -17.28 -10.02
N SER A 81 1.41 -16.08 -9.42
CA SER A 81 2.35 -15.71 -8.39
C SER A 81 1.73 -15.87 -7.01
N SER A 82 2.37 -16.68 -6.16
CA SER A 82 1.97 -16.77 -4.76
C SER A 82 2.50 -15.56 -4.00
N ALA A 83 1.95 -15.29 -2.82
CA ALA A 83 2.37 -14.21 -1.93
C ALA A 83 2.35 -12.84 -2.61
N ARG A 84 1.44 -12.64 -3.56
CA ARG A 84 1.24 -11.36 -4.22
C ARG A 84 -0.14 -10.83 -3.87
N ASN A 85 -0.17 -9.54 -3.54
CA ASN A 85 -1.44 -8.84 -3.31
C ASN A 85 -1.96 -8.32 -4.64
N ALA A 86 -3.24 -8.53 -4.92
CA ALA A 86 -3.85 -8.04 -6.16
C ALA A 86 -5.26 -7.58 -5.85
N PHE A 87 -5.56 -6.34 -6.25
CA PHE A 87 -6.84 -5.72 -5.94
C PHE A 87 -7.41 -5.03 -7.17
N PRO A 88 -8.64 -5.35 -7.56
CA PRO A 88 -9.30 -4.55 -8.59
C PRO A 88 -9.56 -3.15 -8.05
N GLY A 89 -9.39 -2.18 -8.90
CA GLY A 89 -9.57 -0.80 -8.51
C GLY A 89 -9.96 0.08 -9.67
N THR A 90 -10.26 1.32 -9.35
CA THR A 90 -10.61 2.34 -10.30
C THR A 90 -9.59 3.47 -10.23
N VAL A 91 -9.17 3.96 -11.39
CA VAL A 91 -8.25 5.08 -11.45
C VAL A 91 -9.00 6.35 -11.02
N ALA A 92 -8.47 7.00 -9.99
CA ALA A 92 -9.05 8.26 -9.51
C ALA A 92 -8.36 9.46 -10.15
N LYS A 93 -7.03 9.43 -10.22
CA LYS A 93 -6.25 10.54 -10.79
C LYS A 93 -4.99 10.02 -11.45
N VAL A 94 -4.52 10.76 -12.45
CA VAL A 94 -3.23 10.52 -13.09
C VAL A 94 -2.47 11.84 -13.04
N LEU A 95 -1.31 11.85 -12.40
CA LEU A 95 -0.54 13.06 -12.14
C LEU A 95 0.88 12.90 -12.68
N PRO A 96 1.39 13.91 -13.38
CA PRO A 96 2.80 13.86 -13.81
C PRO A 96 3.75 13.92 -12.61
N ARG A 97 4.81 13.11 -12.67
CA ARG A 97 5.84 13.09 -11.62
C ARG A 97 7.20 12.92 -12.30
N GLY A 98 7.77 14.00 -12.82
CA GLY A 98 9.03 13.92 -13.55
C GLY A 98 8.90 12.98 -14.74
N PRO A 99 9.75 11.96 -14.86
CA PRO A 99 9.69 11.03 -15.99
C PRO A 99 8.58 9.99 -15.86
N PHE A 100 7.85 10.00 -14.76
CA PHE A 100 6.80 9.02 -14.49
C PHE A 100 5.46 9.69 -14.31
N PHE A 101 4.43 8.87 -14.25
CA PHE A 101 3.10 9.33 -13.86
C PHE A 101 2.70 8.60 -12.59
N LYS A 102 2.11 9.34 -11.67
CA LYS A 102 1.53 8.77 -10.47
C LYS A 102 0.06 8.50 -10.71
N VAL A 103 -0.34 7.26 -10.56
CA VAL A 103 -1.73 6.86 -10.71
C VAL A 103 -2.30 6.61 -9.34
N GLU A 104 -3.32 7.37 -8.95
CA GLU A 104 -4.01 7.18 -7.69
C GLU A 104 -5.23 6.33 -7.92
N LEU A 105 -5.41 5.33 -7.08
CA LEU A 105 -6.40 4.29 -7.27
C LEU A 105 -7.32 4.18 -6.06
N ASP A 106 -8.57 3.86 -6.36
CA ASP A 106 -9.54 3.47 -5.34
C ASP A 106 -9.78 1.97 -5.48
N CYS A 107 -9.24 1.22 -4.55
CA CYS A 107 -9.41 -0.23 -4.50
C CYS A 107 -10.30 -0.64 -3.32
N GLY A 108 -11.11 0.29 -2.82
CA GLY A 108 -11.76 0.16 -1.53
C GLY A 108 -10.89 0.75 -0.44
N PHE A 109 -9.68 1.05 -0.78
CA PHE A 109 -8.70 1.78 0.02
C PHE A 109 -7.75 2.45 -0.97
N PHE A 110 -7.03 3.46 -0.50
CA PHE A 110 -6.15 4.23 -1.38
C PHE A 110 -4.89 3.44 -1.72
N LEU A 111 -4.53 3.44 -3.00
CA LEU A 111 -3.25 2.94 -3.48
C LEU A 111 -2.70 3.90 -4.51
N ALA A 112 -1.38 4.01 -4.57
CA ALA A 112 -0.72 4.81 -5.59
C ALA A 112 0.30 3.94 -6.32
N ALA A 113 0.45 4.17 -7.63
CA ALA A 113 1.42 3.46 -8.45
C ALA A 113 2.14 4.45 -9.33
N TYR A 114 3.42 4.21 -9.58
CA TYR A 114 4.18 4.96 -10.58
C TYR A 114 4.24 4.13 -11.86
N VAL A 115 3.91 4.76 -12.97
CA VAL A 115 3.94 4.09 -14.27
C VAL A 115 4.69 4.96 -15.26
N THR A 116 5.20 4.32 -16.31
CA THR A 116 5.83 5.06 -17.41
C THR A 116 4.76 5.59 -18.36
N ALA A 117 5.14 6.55 -19.18
CA ALA A 117 4.23 7.06 -20.21
C ALA A 117 3.79 5.93 -21.13
N GLN A 118 4.70 5.00 -21.44
CA GLN A 118 4.38 3.88 -22.30
C GLN A 118 3.30 2.99 -21.67
N SER A 119 3.44 2.66 -20.38
CA SER A 119 2.44 1.84 -19.69
C SER A 119 1.11 2.56 -19.61
N LEU A 120 1.14 3.87 -19.36
CA LEU A 120 -0.07 4.67 -19.31
C LEU A 120 -0.85 4.55 -20.61
N ALA A 121 -0.14 4.63 -21.75
CA ALA A 121 -0.76 4.54 -23.06
C ALA A 121 -1.22 3.11 -23.37
N GLU A 122 -0.38 2.12 -23.07
CA GLU A 122 -0.70 0.72 -23.37
C GLU A 122 -1.92 0.22 -22.60
N LEU A 123 -2.07 0.65 -21.35
CA LEU A 123 -3.19 0.25 -20.52
C LEU A 123 -4.36 1.21 -20.66
N ASP A 124 -4.19 2.27 -21.44
CA ASP A 124 -5.23 3.28 -21.64
C ASP A 124 -5.75 3.78 -20.30
N LEU A 125 -4.82 4.15 -19.41
CA LEU A 125 -5.19 4.56 -18.06
C LEU A 125 -5.71 5.98 -18.05
N GLY A 126 -6.81 6.18 -17.36
CA GLY A 126 -7.38 7.50 -17.16
C GLY A 126 -8.42 7.43 -16.07
N PRO A 127 -8.83 8.59 -15.53
CA PRO A 127 -9.81 8.60 -14.45
C PRO A 127 -11.07 7.83 -14.82
N GLY A 128 -11.54 7.01 -13.89
CA GLY A 128 -12.72 6.16 -14.10
C GLY A 128 -12.41 4.81 -14.70
N GLY A 129 -11.18 4.57 -15.16
CA GLY A 129 -10.81 3.30 -15.75
C GLY A 129 -10.60 2.21 -14.71
N SER A 130 -10.85 0.97 -15.10
CA SER A 130 -10.69 -0.18 -14.22
C SER A 130 -9.33 -0.82 -14.44
N VAL A 131 -8.66 -1.16 -13.35
CA VAL A 131 -7.35 -1.82 -13.39
C VAL A 131 -7.25 -2.78 -12.23
N VAL A 132 -6.23 -3.63 -12.28
CA VAL A 132 -5.84 -4.46 -11.14
C VAL A 132 -4.49 -3.96 -10.68
N ALA A 133 -4.41 -3.59 -9.40
CA ALA A 133 -3.17 -3.17 -8.77
C ALA A 133 -2.61 -4.34 -7.99
N SER A 134 -1.31 -4.61 -8.16
CA SER A 134 -0.69 -5.71 -7.45
C SER A 134 0.67 -5.31 -6.91
N PHE A 135 1.05 -5.91 -5.80
CA PHE A 135 2.38 -5.74 -5.22
C PHE A 135 2.70 -6.99 -4.41
N LYS A 136 3.97 -7.30 -4.35
CA LYS A 136 4.42 -8.47 -3.61
C LYS A 136 4.30 -8.21 -2.12
N ALA A 137 4.14 -9.29 -1.34
CA ALA A 137 4.15 -9.17 0.12
C ALA A 137 5.44 -8.50 0.59
N THR A 138 6.55 -8.77 -0.08
CA THR A 138 7.84 -8.18 0.27
C THR A 138 7.90 -6.67 0.01
N ALA A 139 6.95 -6.12 -0.72
CA ALA A 139 6.88 -4.68 -0.98
C ALA A 139 6.03 -3.94 0.04
N ALA A 140 5.36 -4.65 0.93
CA ALA A 140 4.53 -4.06 1.97
C ALA A 140 5.23 -4.28 3.31
N HIS A 141 5.58 -3.19 3.98
CA HIS A 141 6.40 -3.25 5.19
C HIS A 141 5.68 -2.71 6.38
N LEU A 142 5.78 -3.45 7.48
CA LEU A 142 5.27 -2.98 8.77
C LEU A 142 6.01 -1.71 9.16
N ILE A 143 5.25 -0.62 9.35
CA ILE A 143 5.79 0.64 9.80
C ILE A 143 5.62 0.78 11.29
N ARG A 144 4.45 0.39 11.80
CA ARG A 144 4.10 0.65 13.18
C ARG A 144 3.04 -0.31 13.65
N ARG A 145 3.17 -0.75 14.90
CA ARG A 145 2.14 -1.52 15.58
C ARG A 145 1.37 -0.57 16.49
N GLU A 146 0.06 -0.66 16.43
CA GLU A 146 -0.79 0.17 17.28
C GLU A 146 -1.45 -0.72 18.34
N GLY A 147 -1.81 -0.10 19.42
CA GLY A 147 -2.46 -0.80 20.51
C GLY A 147 -1.49 -1.38 21.52
N LEU A 148 -0.47 -2.06 21.04
CA LEU A 148 0.52 -2.64 21.92
C LEU A 148 1.25 -1.60 22.72
N ASP A 149 1.61 -0.50 22.07
CA ASP A 149 2.41 0.55 22.71
C ASP A 149 1.63 1.23 23.81
N THR A 150 0.32 1.30 23.70
CA THR A 150 -0.50 1.97 24.69
C THR A 150 -0.71 1.12 25.94
N GLU A 151 -0.39 -0.14 25.86
CA GLU A 151 -0.54 -1.05 26.98
C GLU A 151 0.67 -1.09 27.86
N VAL A 152 1.75 -0.55 27.39
CA VAL A 152 2.99 -0.49 28.12
C VAL A 152 3.11 0.83 28.85
#